data_5516a11d0e47f987b4582c3e44d666f9
#
_entry.id   5516a11d0e47f987b4582c3e44d666f9
#
_cell.length_a   1.000
_cell.length_b   1.000
_cell.length_c   1.000
_cell.angle_alpha   90.00
_cell.angle_beta   90.00
_cell.angle_gamma   90.00
#
_symmetry.space_group_name_H-M   'P 1'
#
loop_
_entity.id
_entity.type
_entity.pdbx_description
1 polymer ?
#
loop_
_entity_poly.entity_id
_entity_poly.type
_entity_poly.pdbx_seq_one_letter_code
_entity_poly.pdbx_strand_id
1 'polypeptide(L)'
;MTSGAKPGLALLFFAASFITQALLAQPTIALTDAQHACASTPAWSTCDLAFDLEPGDNAATLQLRAEFQSPRHRTYLMYAFQDSERHFIIRVAPTEAGTWLYRLTSNLPRLDGKEGQFTAMESDSPGFIRIANVHHFMTEGNSKQHLWMATALDHFVTIPRAEFDRIVAQRAGEKFTHLRVAIESGDDLREAADRLRVINAHGAVADLAVASVPVDKNERQHYLTQVICRFASMNLTWMGIPSFEDVAHSRAALKEFGDLLKKYDPYDHPRTTLASLTSAALLGDGWMNLLSYGTPDPNVGAVEHQLYQSPAIETGIKNERDLWTATMNGQYPASGSGEYMTAWFEFMAGNRFWELEPYFGVDGGRAIALEGIEYIVYVDKPGPVEVTVEHHGYDVAWINPANGERIKAKGYSGEHFTGEAPDKSHPWVLHISREGTKEGMLKSYKFESRTVPVQEVEQSPEKTPFDIALPDKNELSISHPPYFAIKVKRESRATRSLLIEWSAEAVISGEGYRVVGVGREGTMQIPRLIAGDLPAVATLRMSILNANGKAYVVDKVVSLVP
;
A
#
# COMPACT_ATOMS: atom_id res chain seq x y z
N MET A 1 -73.48 -56.33 -26.15
CA MET A 1 -73.11 -57.73 -25.90
C MET A 1 -71.68 -57.74 -25.40
N THR A 2 -71.61 -58.03 -24.19
CA THR A 2 -70.68 -58.91 -23.43
C THR A 2 -69.25 -58.41 -23.25
N SER A 3 -68.98 -58.10 -22.03
CA SER A 3 -68.17 -58.89 -21.04
C SER A 3 -66.68 -58.50 -21.12
N GLY A 4 -66.01 -57.81 -20.22
CA GLY A 4 -65.92 -58.11 -18.79
C GLY A 4 -64.65 -58.85 -18.50
N ALA A 5 -63.57 -58.17 -18.09
CA ALA A 5 -62.61 -58.77 -17.19
C ALA A 5 -61.69 -57.67 -16.61
N LYS A 6 -61.72 -57.57 -15.32
CA LYS A 6 -60.68 -56.87 -14.51
C LYS A 6 -59.50 -57.80 -14.30
N PRO A 7 -58.29 -57.30 -14.26
CA PRO A 7 -57.24 -57.94 -13.49
C PRO A 7 -56.83 -57.13 -12.28
N GLY A 8 -56.44 -57.87 -11.27
CA GLY A 8 -56.25 -57.46 -9.91
C GLY A 8 -55.01 -56.54 -9.66
N LEU A 9 -55.20 -55.79 -8.60
CA LEU A 9 -54.23 -54.91 -7.98
C LEU A 9 -53.23 -55.76 -7.13
N ALA A 10 -52.00 -55.89 -7.58
CA ALA A 10 -50.93 -56.44 -6.76
C ALA A 10 -50.31 -55.31 -5.93
N LEU A 11 -50.56 -55.33 -4.63
CA LEU A 11 -49.88 -54.46 -3.67
C LEU A 11 -48.43 -54.95 -3.48
N LEU A 12 -47.48 -54.16 -4.02
CA LEU A 12 -46.06 -54.30 -3.66
C LEU A 12 -45.81 -53.43 -2.42
N PHE A 13 -45.60 -54.10 -1.27
CA PHE A 13 -45.06 -53.45 -0.06
C PHE A 13 -43.57 -53.13 -0.28
N PHE A 14 -43.26 -51.83 -0.49
CA PHE A 14 -41.91 -51.33 -0.34
C PHE A 14 -41.63 -51.10 1.15
N ALA A 15 -40.84 -51.97 1.77
CA ALA A 15 -40.27 -51.73 3.08
C ALA A 15 -39.21 -50.60 2.96
N ALA A 16 -39.58 -49.39 3.34
CA ALA A 16 -38.63 -48.30 3.50
C ALA A 16 -37.77 -48.57 4.77
N SER A 17 -36.56 -49.05 4.57
CA SER A 17 -35.53 -49.08 5.63
C SER A 17 -35.09 -47.68 5.92
N PHE A 18 -35.61 -47.07 6.99
CA PHE A 18 -35.06 -45.87 7.58
C PHE A 18 -33.69 -46.21 8.18
N ILE A 19 -32.62 -45.94 7.45
CA ILE A 19 -31.28 -45.86 8.02
C ILE A 19 -31.25 -44.56 8.80
N THR A 20 -31.48 -44.64 10.11
CA THR A 20 -31.17 -43.56 11.05
C THR A 20 -29.65 -43.42 11.04
N GLN A 21 -29.12 -42.47 10.23
CA GLN A 21 -27.77 -41.97 10.46
C GLN A 21 -27.81 -41.27 11.83
N ALA A 22 -27.25 -41.95 12.83
CA ALA A 22 -26.88 -41.30 14.05
C ALA A 22 -25.86 -40.22 13.67
N LEU A 23 -26.28 -38.93 13.64
CA LEU A 23 -25.36 -37.82 13.72
C LEU A 23 -24.55 -38.05 15.01
N LEU A 24 -23.33 -38.57 14.84
CA LEU A 24 -22.33 -38.51 15.90
C LEU A 24 -22.18 -36.99 16.19
N ALA A 25 -22.81 -36.51 17.26
CA ALA A 25 -22.55 -35.20 17.80
C ALA A 25 -21.04 -35.14 18.04
N GLN A 26 -20.34 -34.35 17.26
CA GLN A 26 -18.93 -34.07 17.53
C GLN A 26 -18.85 -33.56 18.96
N PRO A 27 -17.88 -33.97 19.76
CA PRO A 27 -17.77 -33.50 21.12
C PRO A 27 -17.60 -31.98 21.08
N THR A 28 -18.63 -31.26 21.53
CA THR A 28 -18.56 -29.83 21.72
C THR A 28 -17.53 -29.61 22.82
N ILE A 29 -16.32 -29.17 22.43
CA ILE A 29 -15.32 -28.76 23.41
C ILE A 29 -15.91 -27.58 24.15
N ALA A 30 -16.07 -27.71 25.46
CA ALA A 30 -16.51 -26.59 26.29
C ALA A 30 -15.53 -25.43 26.07
N LEU A 31 -16.01 -24.33 25.52
CA LEU A 31 -15.23 -23.11 25.35
C LEU A 31 -14.73 -22.70 26.74
N THR A 32 -13.44 -22.49 26.90
CA THR A 32 -12.90 -21.83 28.10
C THR A 32 -13.41 -20.39 28.15
N ASP A 33 -13.39 -19.73 29.31
CA ASP A 33 -13.85 -18.34 29.44
C ASP A 33 -13.19 -17.41 28.41
N ALA A 34 -11.92 -17.66 28.07
CA ALA A 34 -11.20 -16.93 27.02
C ALA A 34 -11.72 -17.22 25.60
N GLN A 35 -12.24 -18.41 25.34
CA GLN A 35 -12.89 -18.77 24.07
C GLN A 35 -14.27 -18.13 23.94
N HIS A 36 -14.94 -17.79 25.03
CA HIS A 36 -16.16 -17.01 25.02
C HIS A 36 -15.94 -15.57 24.53
N ALA A 37 -14.72 -15.04 24.62
CA ALA A 37 -14.39 -13.71 24.12
C ALA A 37 -14.59 -13.58 22.60
N CYS A 38 -14.50 -14.67 21.83
CA CYS A 38 -14.78 -14.68 20.38
C CYS A 38 -16.26 -14.94 20.04
N ALA A 39 -17.07 -15.37 21.01
CA ALA A 39 -18.50 -15.56 20.80
C ALA A 39 -19.16 -14.19 20.55
N SER A 40 -19.86 -14.07 19.39
CA SER A 40 -20.51 -12.83 18.97
C SER A 40 -19.57 -11.66 18.65
N THR A 41 -18.34 -11.93 18.20
CA THR A 41 -17.41 -10.90 17.71
C THR A 41 -17.95 -10.29 16.40
N PRO A 42 -18.04 -8.95 16.29
CA PRO A 42 -18.37 -8.33 15.01
C PRO A 42 -17.33 -8.67 13.94
N ALA A 43 -17.76 -8.86 12.71
CA ALA A 43 -16.82 -9.01 11.58
C ALA A 43 -15.87 -7.81 11.52
N TRP A 44 -14.61 -8.06 11.15
CA TRP A 44 -13.51 -7.08 11.11
C TRP A 44 -13.04 -6.55 12.47
N SER A 45 -13.51 -7.16 13.56
CA SER A 45 -13.03 -6.87 14.91
C SER A 45 -12.18 -8.03 15.44
N THR A 46 -11.15 -7.72 16.19
CA THR A 46 -10.26 -8.74 16.76
C THR A 46 -10.93 -9.50 17.89
N CYS A 47 -10.68 -10.80 17.97
CA CYS A 47 -10.93 -11.61 19.15
C CYS A 47 -9.73 -12.50 19.49
N ASP A 48 -9.60 -12.85 20.74
CA ASP A 48 -8.44 -13.52 21.31
C ASP A 48 -8.82 -14.89 21.85
N LEU A 49 -8.16 -15.96 21.35
CA LEU A 49 -8.16 -17.29 21.96
C LEU A 49 -6.96 -17.35 22.90
N ALA A 50 -7.20 -17.41 24.20
CA ALA A 50 -6.16 -17.40 25.22
C ALA A 50 -5.85 -18.82 25.73
N PHE A 51 -4.57 -19.06 26.02
CA PHE A 51 -4.03 -20.35 26.44
C PHE A 51 -3.02 -20.15 27.57
N ASP A 52 -3.25 -20.80 28.69
CA ASP A 52 -2.30 -20.83 29.79
C ASP A 52 -1.43 -22.09 29.74
N LEU A 53 -0.15 -21.92 30.01
CA LEU A 53 0.79 -23.02 30.16
C LEU A 53 0.66 -23.65 31.55
N GLU A 54 0.63 -24.99 31.60
CA GLU A 54 0.63 -25.74 32.84
C GLU A 54 2.04 -25.88 33.43
N PRO A 55 2.17 -26.07 34.76
CA PRO A 55 3.47 -26.37 35.36
C PRO A 55 4.17 -27.52 34.63
N GLY A 56 5.40 -27.27 34.16
CA GLY A 56 6.17 -28.23 33.35
C GLY A 56 6.18 -27.95 31.84
N ASP A 57 5.26 -27.15 31.30
CA ASP A 57 5.32 -26.70 29.92
C ASP A 57 6.46 -25.68 29.74
N ASN A 58 7.14 -25.75 28.60
CA ASN A 58 8.21 -24.82 28.26
C ASN A 58 7.71 -23.75 27.27
N ALA A 59 7.60 -22.50 27.77
CA ALA A 59 7.18 -21.36 26.96
C ALA A 59 8.09 -21.07 25.77
N ALA A 60 9.41 -21.24 25.94
CA ALA A 60 10.41 -20.92 24.91
C ALA A 60 10.34 -21.87 23.69
N THR A 61 9.79 -23.07 23.87
CA THR A 61 9.68 -24.08 22.82
C THR A 61 8.25 -24.31 22.36
N LEU A 62 7.30 -23.56 22.87
CA LEU A 62 5.89 -23.69 22.48
C LEU A 62 5.71 -23.44 20.98
N GLN A 63 5.11 -24.40 20.31
CA GLN A 63 4.57 -24.22 18.97
C GLN A 63 3.05 -24.35 19.07
N LEU A 64 2.35 -23.26 18.78
CA LEU A 64 0.89 -23.20 18.82
C LEU A 64 0.38 -22.32 17.70
N ARG A 65 -0.53 -22.87 16.92
CA ARG A 65 -1.22 -22.16 15.84
C ARG A 65 -2.65 -22.68 15.69
N ALA A 66 -3.50 -21.89 15.07
CA ALA A 66 -4.84 -22.28 14.69
C ALA A 66 -5.05 -22.08 13.19
N GLU A 67 -5.66 -23.06 12.57
CA GLU A 67 -6.23 -22.93 11.23
C GLU A 67 -7.70 -22.58 11.39
N PHE A 68 -8.09 -21.37 10.96
CA PHE A 68 -9.46 -20.91 10.96
C PHE A 68 -10.06 -21.10 9.57
N GLN A 69 -11.28 -21.57 9.52
CA GLN A 69 -12.07 -21.65 8.30
C GLN A 69 -13.29 -20.74 8.40
N SER A 70 -13.40 -19.81 7.47
CA SER A 70 -14.53 -18.87 7.37
C SER A 70 -15.78 -19.56 6.83
N PRO A 71 -16.98 -18.94 6.97
CA PRO A 71 -18.24 -19.44 6.35
C PRO A 71 -18.15 -19.69 4.84
N ARG A 72 -17.30 -18.94 4.13
CA ARG A 72 -17.03 -19.13 2.69
C ARG A 72 -15.82 -20.02 2.40
N HIS A 73 -15.38 -20.81 3.38
CA HIS A 73 -14.28 -21.77 3.26
C HIS A 73 -12.91 -21.14 2.96
N ARG A 74 -12.69 -19.86 3.28
CA ARG A 74 -11.35 -19.29 3.29
C ARG A 74 -10.62 -19.75 4.54
N THR A 75 -9.34 -20.09 4.38
CA THR A 75 -8.48 -20.55 5.47
C THR A 75 -7.52 -19.44 5.91
N TYR A 76 -7.45 -19.21 7.22
CA TYR A 76 -6.53 -18.28 7.85
C TYR A 76 -5.67 -19.01 8.87
N LEU A 77 -4.36 -18.97 8.70
CA LEU A 77 -3.41 -19.62 9.60
C LEU A 77 -2.85 -18.58 10.57
N MET A 78 -3.29 -18.66 11.83
CA MET A 78 -2.89 -17.73 12.87
C MET A 78 -1.95 -18.43 13.86
N TYR A 79 -0.87 -17.74 14.24
CA TYR A 79 0.12 -18.22 15.19
C TYR A 79 -0.05 -17.53 16.54
N ALA A 80 0.22 -18.27 17.62
CA ALA A 80 0.19 -17.73 18.95
C ALA A 80 1.36 -16.76 19.17
N PHE A 81 1.10 -15.70 19.90
CA PHE A 81 2.12 -14.84 20.48
C PHE A 81 2.09 -14.92 22.01
N GLN A 82 3.23 -14.65 22.64
CA GLN A 82 3.35 -14.63 24.08
C GLN A 82 2.86 -13.29 24.62
N ASP A 83 1.84 -13.32 25.47
CA ASP A 83 1.30 -12.11 26.11
C ASP A 83 1.91 -11.84 27.47
N SER A 84 2.16 -12.89 28.25
CA SER A 84 2.95 -12.84 29.49
C SER A 84 3.74 -14.14 29.66
N GLU A 85 4.45 -14.30 30.77
CA GLU A 85 5.38 -15.40 30.97
C GLU A 85 4.80 -16.79 30.62
N ARG A 86 3.52 -17.01 30.98
CA ARG A 86 2.83 -18.31 30.76
C ARG A 86 1.52 -18.18 29.98
N HIS A 87 1.20 -17.00 29.48
CA HIS A 87 -0.04 -16.72 28.79
C HIS A 87 0.21 -16.46 27.32
N PHE A 88 -0.47 -17.20 26.44
CA PHE A 88 -0.36 -17.12 24.99
C PHE A 88 -1.71 -16.81 24.38
N ILE A 89 -1.71 -16.08 23.29
CA ILE A 89 -2.92 -15.64 22.58
C ILE A 89 -2.77 -15.96 21.10
N ILE A 90 -3.82 -16.54 20.53
CA ILE A 90 -4.06 -16.53 19.08
C ILE A 90 -5.13 -15.51 18.81
N ARG A 91 -4.77 -14.45 18.09
CA ARG A 91 -5.68 -13.36 17.73
C ARG A 91 -6.17 -13.52 16.32
N VAL A 92 -7.49 -13.43 16.11
CA VAL A 92 -8.13 -13.51 14.80
C VAL A 92 -9.11 -12.37 14.62
N ALA A 93 -9.29 -11.88 13.39
CA ALA A 93 -10.41 -11.01 13.03
C ALA A 93 -11.25 -11.75 11.98
N PRO A 94 -12.48 -12.13 12.29
CA PRO A 94 -13.35 -12.73 11.29
C PRO A 94 -13.67 -11.70 10.20
N THR A 95 -13.46 -12.06 8.93
CA THR A 95 -13.65 -11.16 7.78
C THR A 95 -15.06 -11.19 7.21
N GLU A 96 -15.93 -12.01 7.78
CA GLU A 96 -17.34 -12.13 7.40
C GLU A 96 -18.16 -12.67 8.57
N ALA A 97 -19.45 -12.35 8.60
CA ALA A 97 -20.36 -12.88 9.59
C ALA A 97 -20.70 -14.35 9.32
N GLY A 98 -21.02 -15.08 10.38
CA GLY A 98 -21.39 -16.49 10.34
C GLY A 98 -20.50 -17.36 11.21
N THR A 99 -20.61 -18.67 11.05
CA THR A 99 -19.88 -19.65 11.86
C THR A 99 -18.47 -19.86 11.33
N TRP A 100 -17.50 -19.59 12.19
CA TRP A 100 -16.08 -19.83 11.96
C TRP A 100 -15.66 -21.10 12.70
N LEU A 101 -14.98 -21.98 12.01
CA LEU A 101 -14.39 -23.19 12.58
C LEU A 101 -12.91 -22.97 12.80
N TYR A 102 -12.34 -23.60 13.81
CA TYR A 102 -10.89 -23.62 13.98
C TYR A 102 -10.36 -24.95 14.46
N ARG A 103 -9.12 -25.26 14.10
CA ARG A 103 -8.37 -26.42 14.57
C ARG A 103 -6.98 -25.99 15.03
N LEU A 104 -6.60 -26.44 16.23
CA LEU A 104 -5.28 -26.16 16.80
C LEU A 104 -4.25 -27.17 16.32
N THR A 105 -3.02 -26.71 16.15
CA THR A 105 -1.82 -27.53 15.99
C THR A 105 -0.82 -27.10 17.06
N SER A 106 -0.30 -28.05 17.84
CA SER A 106 0.63 -27.76 18.92
C SER A 106 1.62 -28.90 19.16
N ASN A 107 2.80 -28.56 19.69
CA ASN A 107 3.71 -29.54 20.26
C ASN A 107 3.31 -29.98 21.68
N LEU A 108 2.27 -29.39 22.26
CA LEU A 108 1.65 -29.84 23.52
C LEU A 108 0.47 -30.76 23.21
N PRO A 109 0.53 -32.09 23.54
CA PRO A 109 -0.51 -33.05 23.18
C PRO A 109 -1.91 -32.68 23.65
N ARG A 110 -2.03 -31.92 24.79
CA ARG A 110 -3.32 -31.49 25.30
C ARG A 110 -4.00 -30.41 24.45
N LEU A 111 -3.25 -29.72 23.58
CA LEU A 111 -3.76 -28.67 22.68
C LEU A 111 -3.85 -29.16 21.25
N ASP A 112 -2.99 -30.10 20.87
CA ASP A 112 -2.91 -30.57 19.47
C ASP A 112 -4.19 -31.27 19.01
N GLY A 113 -4.61 -30.94 17.79
CA GLY A 113 -5.81 -31.48 17.16
C GLY A 113 -7.15 -31.01 17.76
N LYS A 114 -7.17 -30.12 18.77
CA LYS A 114 -8.41 -29.57 19.29
C LYS A 114 -9.11 -28.70 18.28
N GLU A 115 -10.41 -28.86 18.21
CA GLU A 115 -11.30 -28.11 17.30
C GLU A 115 -12.31 -27.31 18.11
N GLY A 116 -12.77 -26.21 17.50
CA GLY A 116 -13.82 -25.37 18.08
C GLY A 116 -14.45 -24.48 17.02
N GLN A 117 -15.43 -23.72 17.46
CA GLN A 117 -16.13 -22.77 16.59
C GLN A 117 -16.59 -21.54 17.38
N PHE A 118 -16.82 -20.46 16.65
CA PHE A 118 -17.49 -19.27 17.17
C PHE A 118 -18.35 -18.63 16.07
N THR A 119 -19.26 -17.76 16.44
CA THR A 119 -20.11 -17.05 15.49
C THR A 119 -19.70 -15.58 15.43
N ALA A 120 -19.28 -15.14 14.24
CA ALA A 120 -19.06 -13.73 13.98
C ALA A 120 -20.36 -13.04 13.61
N MET A 121 -20.58 -11.82 14.13
CA MET A 121 -21.76 -11.00 13.90
C MET A 121 -21.57 -10.10 12.69
N GLU A 122 -22.68 -9.70 12.06
CA GLU A 122 -22.67 -8.61 11.08
C GLU A 122 -22.06 -7.34 11.66
N SER A 123 -21.44 -6.54 10.83
CA SER A 123 -20.78 -5.29 11.22
C SER A 123 -20.88 -4.27 10.11
N ASP A 124 -21.01 -3.00 10.48
CA ASP A 124 -20.90 -1.86 9.56
C ASP A 124 -19.44 -1.45 9.28
N SER A 125 -18.47 -2.21 9.81
CA SER A 125 -17.06 -1.95 9.56
C SER A 125 -16.75 -1.99 8.06
N PRO A 126 -16.00 -1.03 7.52
CA PRO A 126 -15.58 -1.05 6.13
C PRO A 126 -14.62 -2.23 5.81
N GLY A 127 -14.14 -2.93 6.83
CA GLY A 127 -13.15 -4.00 6.69
C GLY A 127 -11.72 -3.47 6.56
N PHE A 128 -10.79 -4.37 6.29
CA PHE A 128 -9.39 -4.03 6.13
C PHE A 128 -9.16 -3.32 4.82
N ILE A 129 -8.14 -2.44 4.81
CA ILE A 129 -7.67 -1.80 3.59
C ILE A 129 -6.96 -2.84 2.72
N ARG A 130 -7.18 -2.76 1.40
CA ARG A 130 -6.46 -3.55 0.41
C ARG A 130 -6.16 -2.72 -0.83
N ILE A 131 -5.20 -3.18 -1.60
CA ILE A 131 -4.88 -2.60 -2.90
C ILE A 131 -5.97 -2.99 -3.91
N ALA A 132 -6.39 -2.02 -4.69
CA ALA A 132 -7.38 -2.18 -5.73
C ALA A 132 -7.05 -1.29 -6.93
N ASN A 133 -7.53 -1.67 -8.10
CA ASN A 133 -7.32 -0.89 -9.32
C ASN A 133 -5.85 -0.47 -9.51
N VAL A 134 -4.93 -1.39 -9.27
CA VAL A 134 -3.47 -1.29 -9.40
C VAL A 134 -2.83 -0.22 -8.49
N HIS A 135 -3.23 1.05 -8.60
CA HIS A 135 -2.60 2.19 -7.95
C HIS A 135 -3.45 2.80 -6.81
N HIS A 136 -4.56 2.18 -6.48
CA HIS A 136 -5.51 2.75 -5.53
C HIS A 136 -5.84 1.76 -4.40
N PHE A 137 -6.65 2.20 -3.47
CA PHE A 137 -7.05 1.42 -2.31
C PHE A 137 -8.56 1.30 -2.20
N MET A 138 -9.00 0.21 -1.59
CA MET A 138 -10.38 0.01 -1.18
C MET A 138 -10.44 -0.69 0.17
N THR A 139 -11.61 -0.68 0.77
CA THR A 139 -11.92 -1.46 1.97
C THR A 139 -12.59 -2.77 1.60
N GLU A 140 -12.16 -3.87 2.21
CA GLU A 140 -12.57 -5.23 1.81
C GLU A 140 -14.02 -5.55 2.18
N GLY A 141 -14.49 -5.05 3.33
CA GLY A 141 -15.82 -5.38 3.86
C GLY A 141 -16.96 -4.80 3.04
N ASN A 142 -16.84 -3.58 2.56
CA ASN A 142 -17.89 -2.89 1.81
C ASN A 142 -17.53 -2.60 0.35
N SER A 143 -16.32 -2.96 -0.09
CA SER A 143 -15.80 -2.75 -1.45
C SER A 143 -15.84 -1.28 -1.90
N LYS A 144 -15.73 -0.33 -0.97
CA LYS A 144 -15.68 1.10 -1.29
C LYS A 144 -14.23 1.56 -1.47
N GLN A 145 -14.07 2.54 -2.33
CA GLN A 145 -12.78 3.20 -2.56
C GLN A 145 -12.32 3.89 -1.28
N HIS A 146 -11.03 3.79 -1.02
CA HIS A 146 -10.42 4.36 0.18
C HIS A 146 -9.41 5.45 -0.20
N LEU A 147 -9.69 6.68 0.20
CA LEU A 147 -8.79 7.80 0.01
C LEU A 147 -7.80 7.83 1.17
N TRP A 148 -6.56 7.51 0.89
CA TRP A 148 -5.50 7.52 1.88
C TRP A 148 -5.06 8.95 2.19
N MET A 149 -5.16 9.35 3.45
CA MET A 149 -4.59 10.59 3.98
C MET A 149 -4.08 10.32 5.39
N ALA A 150 -2.76 10.38 5.58
CA ALA A 150 -2.12 10.05 6.85
C ALA A 150 -1.43 11.25 7.51
N THR A 151 -1.33 11.18 8.84
CA THR A 151 -0.46 12.01 9.65
C THR A 151 0.34 11.15 10.61
N ALA A 152 1.50 11.62 11.06
CA ALA A 152 2.32 10.91 12.04
C ALA A 152 1.83 11.15 13.47
N LEU A 153 1.93 10.14 14.29
CA LEU A 153 1.74 10.20 15.73
C LEU A 153 2.96 9.58 16.42
N ASP A 154 3.94 10.41 16.67
CA ASP A 154 5.20 9.99 17.28
C ASP A 154 4.99 9.54 18.74
N HIS A 155 5.82 8.60 19.19
CA HIS A 155 5.81 8.09 20.55
C HIS A 155 4.43 7.57 21.04
N PHE A 156 3.62 7.05 20.10
CA PHE A 156 2.22 6.73 20.40
C PHE A 156 2.03 5.77 21.59
N VAL A 157 3.01 4.91 21.90
CA VAL A 157 2.95 3.98 23.04
C VAL A 157 3.10 4.70 24.37
N THR A 158 3.90 5.78 24.43
CA THR A 158 4.29 6.46 25.67
C THR A 158 3.53 7.75 25.97
N ILE A 159 2.80 8.31 25.02
CA ILE A 159 1.92 9.47 25.23
C ILE A 159 0.90 9.13 26.33
N PRO A 160 0.59 10.03 27.29
CA PRO A 160 -0.46 9.80 28.27
C PRO A 160 -1.80 9.41 27.62
N ARG A 161 -2.47 8.39 28.13
CA ARG A 161 -3.65 7.79 27.50
C ARG A 161 -4.73 8.80 27.11
N ALA A 162 -5.08 9.70 28.01
CA ALA A 162 -6.10 10.72 27.73
C ALA A 162 -5.69 11.70 26.61
N GLU A 163 -4.40 12.00 26.51
CA GLU A 163 -3.87 12.83 25.41
C GLU A 163 -3.88 12.06 24.09
N PHE A 164 -3.47 10.80 24.10
CA PHE A 164 -3.55 9.92 22.94
C PHE A 164 -4.98 9.84 22.39
N ASP A 165 -5.97 9.52 23.25
CA ASP A 165 -7.38 9.41 22.87
C ASP A 165 -7.90 10.72 22.26
N ARG A 166 -7.50 11.89 22.82
CA ARG A 166 -7.84 13.21 22.30
C ARG A 166 -7.23 13.46 20.92
N ILE A 167 -5.96 13.11 20.73
CA ILE A 167 -5.28 13.28 19.43
C ILE A 167 -5.95 12.42 18.36
N VAL A 168 -6.21 11.15 18.64
CA VAL A 168 -6.85 10.23 17.69
C VAL A 168 -8.24 10.77 17.27
N ALA A 169 -9.05 11.19 18.24
CA ALA A 169 -10.36 11.77 17.96
C ALA A 169 -10.26 13.06 17.13
N GLN A 170 -9.29 13.93 17.42
CA GLN A 170 -9.04 15.14 16.65
C GLN A 170 -8.66 14.81 15.20
N ARG A 171 -7.71 13.90 14.98
CA ARG A 171 -7.27 13.53 13.63
C ARG A 171 -8.39 12.88 12.80
N ALA A 172 -9.22 12.07 13.42
CA ALA A 172 -10.42 11.53 12.77
C ALA A 172 -11.40 12.66 12.38
N GLY A 173 -11.59 13.67 13.23
CA GLY A 173 -12.38 14.87 12.92
C GLY A 173 -11.82 15.70 11.76
N GLU A 174 -10.49 15.76 11.62
CA GLU A 174 -9.76 16.40 10.52
C GLU A 174 -9.73 15.55 9.23
N LYS A 175 -10.46 14.42 9.19
CA LYS A 175 -10.58 13.50 8.04
C LYS A 175 -9.35 12.66 7.75
N PHE A 176 -8.38 12.58 8.65
CA PHE A 176 -7.28 11.63 8.46
C PHE A 176 -7.82 10.19 8.51
N THR A 177 -7.54 9.44 7.46
CA THR A 177 -7.94 8.03 7.31
C THR A 177 -6.87 7.08 7.80
N HIS A 178 -5.66 7.57 7.99
CA HIS A 178 -4.51 6.82 8.47
C HIS A 178 -3.76 7.57 9.56
N LEU A 179 -3.25 6.83 10.56
CA LEU A 179 -2.31 7.34 11.56
C LEU A 179 -1.01 6.54 11.49
N ARG A 180 0.08 7.19 11.12
CA ARG A 180 1.40 6.56 11.09
C ARG A 180 1.99 6.53 12.49
N VAL A 181 2.24 5.33 12.97
CA VAL A 181 2.77 5.03 14.30
C VAL A 181 3.98 4.11 14.20
N ALA A 182 4.84 4.13 15.21
CA ALA A 182 6.01 3.27 15.26
C ALA A 182 6.16 2.63 16.63
N ILE A 183 6.59 1.35 16.65
CA ILE A 183 6.97 0.62 17.86
C ILE A 183 8.48 0.43 17.91
N GLU A 184 9.01 0.38 19.12
CA GLU A 184 10.41 0.08 19.40
C GLU A 184 10.53 -1.25 20.14
N SER A 185 11.72 -1.87 20.11
CA SER A 185 11.96 -3.17 20.75
C SER A 185 11.80 -3.19 22.28
N GLY A 186 11.73 -2.04 22.91
CA GLY A 186 11.50 -1.88 24.35
C GLY A 186 10.06 -1.52 24.74
N ASP A 187 9.17 -1.33 23.78
CA ASP A 187 7.79 -0.91 24.03
C ASP A 187 6.93 -2.01 24.65
N ASP A 188 5.93 -1.61 25.45
CA ASP A 188 4.87 -2.52 25.87
C ASP A 188 3.92 -2.82 24.69
N LEU A 189 4.09 -4.01 24.10
CA LEU A 189 3.28 -4.44 22.96
C LEU A 189 1.78 -4.65 23.32
N ARG A 190 1.41 -4.79 24.59
CA ARG A 190 0.00 -4.82 25.02
C ARG A 190 -0.61 -3.44 24.94
N GLU A 191 0.06 -2.45 25.52
CA GLU A 191 -0.37 -1.05 25.41
C GLU A 191 -0.43 -0.60 23.93
N ALA A 192 0.57 -0.98 23.13
CA ALA A 192 0.54 -0.72 21.69
C ALA A 192 -0.70 -1.34 21.02
N ALA A 193 -1.06 -2.61 21.37
CA ALA A 193 -2.24 -3.27 20.82
C ALA A 193 -3.54 -2.54 21.19
N ASP A 194 -3.66 -2.11 22.45
CA ASP A 194 -4.85 -1.39 22.91
C ASP A 194 -5.00 -0.04 22.23
N ARG A 195 -3.89 0.66 21.99
CA ARG A 195 -3.89 1.93 21.23
C ARG A 195 -4.21 1.75 19.76
N LEU A 196 -3.72 0.70 19.13
CA LEU A 196 -4.11 0.38 17.75
C LEU A 196 -5.61 0.09 17.63
N ARG A 197 -6.21 -0.59 18.62
CA ARG A 197 -7.67 -0.77 18.66
C ARG A 197 -8.42 0.55 18.76
N VAL A 198 -7.91 1.53 19.53
CA VAL A 198 -8.51 2.87 19.59
C VAL A 198 -8.44 3.58 18.25
N ILE A 199 -7.31 3.52 17.56
CA ILE A 199 -7.17 4.07 16.21
C ILE A 199 -8.22 3.44 15.27
N ASN A 200 -8.34 2.11 15.27
CA ASN A 200 -9.31 1.41 14.44
C ASN A 200 -10.77 1.71 14.84
N ALA A 201 -11.06 1.88 16.11
CA ALA A 201 -12.39 2.25 16.59
C ALA A 201 -12.84 3.64 16.11
N HIS A 202 -11.90 4.56 15.82
CA HIS A 202 -12.19 5.86 15.22
C HIS A 202 -12.25 5.79 13.68
N GLY A 203 -12.19 4.60 13.09
CA GLY A 203 -12.27 4.38 11.65
C GLY A 203 -10.96 4.62 10.89
N ALA A 204 -9.87 4.87 11.59
CA ALA A 204 -8.56 5.05 10.98
C ALA A 204 -7.78 3.74 10.88
N VAL A 205 -6.95 3.63 9.86
CA VAL A 205 -5.96 2.56 9.68
C VAL A 205 -4.67 2.94 10.40
N ALA A 206 -4.02 1.99 11.04
CA ALA A 206 -2.72 2.21 11.66
C ALA A 206 -1.60 1.89 10.67
N ASP A 207 -0.81 2.89 10.29
CA ASP A 207 0.41 2.68 9.48
C ASP A 207 1.56 2.36 10.42
N LEU A 208 1.77 1.05 10.66
CA LEU A 208 2.66 0.55 11.70
C LEU A 208 4.08 0.31 11.18
N ALA A 209 5.03 1.09 11.68
CA ALA A 209 6.46 0.88 11.49
C ALA A 209 7.11 0.19 12.70
N VAL A 210 8.22 -0.51 12.49
CA VAL A 210 9.06 -1.09 13.53
C VAL A 210 10.34 -0.27 13.61
N ALA A 211 10.38 0.73 14.50
CA ALA A 211 11.45 1.73 14.55
C ALA A 211 12.78 1.17 15.03
N SER A 212 12.77 0.15 15.87
CA SER A 212 13.98 -0.54 16.29
C SER A 212 13.76 -2.04 16.44
N VAL A 213 14.81 -2.81 16.18
CA VAL A 213 14.81 -4.27 16.27
C VAL A 213 16.06 -4.75 17.04
N PRO A 214 16.01 -5.89 17.73
CA PRO A 214 17.16 -6.49 18.37
C PRO A 214 18.31 -6.75 17.37
N VAL A 215 19.55 -6.56 17.82
CA VAL A 215 20.74 -6.79 17.00
C VAL A 215 20.98 -8.29 16.78
N ASP A 216 20.84 -9.10 17.85
CA ASP A 216 20.95 -10.56 17.72
C ASP A 216 19.86 -11.10 16.77
N LYS A 217 20.27 -11.98 15.87
CA LYS A 217 19.38 -12.53 14.85
C LYS A 217 18.22 -13.32 15.42
N ASN A 218 18.46 -14.15 16.44
CA ASN A 218 17.41 -15.00 17.02
C ASN A 218 16.42 -14.18 17.83
N GLU A 219 16.92 -13.23 18.62
CA GLU A 219 16.09 -12.29 19.36
C GLU A 219 15.25 -11.42 18.42
N ARG A 220 15.86 -10.93 17.34
CA ARG A 220 15.17 -10.15 16.30
C ARG A 220 14.06 -10.96 15.63
N GLN A 221 14.37 -12.19 15.19
CA GLN A 221 13.37 -13.05 14.58
C GLN A 221 12.21 -13.36 15.53
N HIS A 222 12.53 -13.62 16.79
CA HIS A 222 11.51 -13.82 17.83
C HIS A 222 10.65 -12.56 17.99
N TYR A 223 11.28 -11.40 18.22
CA TYR A 223 10.59 -10.12 18.38
C TYR A 223 9.68 -9.79 17.20
N LEU A 224 10.19 -9.85 15.98
CA LEU A 224 9.40 -9.58 14.77
C LEU A 224 8.22 -10.54 14.61
N THR A 225 8.42 -11.82 14.94
CA THR A 225 7.32 -12.81 14.94
C THR A 225 6.24 -12.45 15.96
N GLN A 226 6.63 -12.05 17.20
CA GLN A 226 5.69 -11.59 18.22
C GLN A 226 4.90 -10.36 17.77
N VAL A 227 5.57 -9.39 17.15
CA VAL A 227 4.96 -8.18 16.59
C VAL A 227 3.91 -8.54 15.53
N ILE A 228 4.29 -9.36 14.55
CA ILE A 228 3.39 -9.69 13.43
C ILE A 228 2.18 -10.48 13.95
N CYS A 229 2.40 -11.54 14.73
CA CYS A 229 1.32 -12.37 15.24
C CYS A 229 0.34 -11.59 16.15
N ARG A 230 0.84 -10.57 16.87
CA ARG A 230 0.03 -9.74 17.76
C ARG A 230 -0.83 -8.72 17.00
N PHE A 231 -0.33 -8.16 15.90
CA PHE A 231 -0.97 -7.03 15.24
C PHE A 231 -1.65 -7.37 13.90
N ALA A 232 -1.30 -8.48 13.23
CA ALA A 232 -1.84 -8.83 11.91
C ALA A 232 -3.37 -8.91 11.81
N SER A 233 -4.07 -9.13 12.93
CA SER A 233 -5.55 -9.15 12.95
C SER A 233 -6.20 -7.76 13.10
N MET A 234 -5.42 -6.68 13.09
CA MET A 234 -5.91 -5.30 13.20
C MET A 234 -5.96 -4.65 11.82
N ASN A 235 -6.75 -3.58 11.67
CA ASN A 235 -6.75 -2.81 10.43
C ASN A 235 -5.49 -1.94 10.38
N LEU A 236 -4.50 -2.39 9.66
CA LEU A 236 -3.19 -1.75 9.60
C LEU A 236 -2.54 -1.84 8.21
N THR A 237 -1.48 -1.09 8.05
CA THR A 237 -0.50 -1.18 6.96
C THR A 237 0.88 -1.37 7.55
N TRP A 238 1.68 -2.26 7.00
CA TRP A 238 3.05 -2.47 7.44
C TRP A 238 4.00 -1.47 6.78
N MET A 239 4.66 -0.66 7.61
CA MET A 239 5.57 0.41 7.14
C MET A 239 7.05 0.06 7.29
N GLY A 240 7.37 -1.21 7.44
CA GLY A 240 8.75 -1.71 7.47
C GLY A 240 9.57 -1.18 8.63
N ILE A 241 10.86 -1.03 8.39
CA ILE A 241 11.84 -0.47 9.32
C ILE A 241 12.25 0.91 8.79
N PRO A 242 11.85 2.02 9.43
CA PRO A 242 12.22 3.36 8.99
C PRO A 242 13.72 3.57 9.13
N SER A 243 14.27 4.47 8.31
CA SER A 243 15.71 4.80 8.30
C SER A 243 16.65 3.61 8.14
N PHE A 244 16.18 2.53 7.50
CA PHE A 244 16.99 1.34 7.25
C PHE A 244 18.26 1.66 6.45
N GLU A 245 18.26 2.75 5.69
CA GLU A 245 19.39 3.22 4.90
C GLU A 245 20.55 3.77 5.76
N ASP A 246 20.24 4.21 6.99
CA ASP A 246 21.18 4.90 7.87
C ASP A 246 21.80 3.98 8.94
N VAL A 247 21.29 2.75 9.10
CA VAL A 247 21.70 1.82 10.16
C VAL A 247 22.32 0.56 9.55
N ALA A 248 23.52 0.23 9.97
CA ALA A 248 24.21 -0.99 9.52
C ALA A 248 23.35 -2.24 9.75
N HIS A 249 23.35 -3.15 8.80
CA HIS A 249 22.57 -4.42 8.79
C HIS A 249 21.04 -4.28 8.79
N SER A 250 20.49 -3.07 8.80
CA SER A 250 19.03 -2.86 8.79
C SER A 250 18.39 -3.32 7.48
N ARG A 251 19.13 -3.32 6.38
CA ARG A 251 18.66 -3.86 5.09
C ARG A 251 18.36 -5.36 5.18
N ALA A 252 19.24 -6.14 5.82
CA ALA A 252 19.02 -7.56 6.05
C ALA A 252 17.85 -7.82 7.02
N ALA A 253 17.75 -7.01 8.08
CA ALA A 253 16.62 -7.05 9.02
C ALA A 253 15.30 -6.71 8.34
N LEU A 254 15.27 -5.74 7.43
CA LEU A 254 14.10 -5.38 6.65
C LEU A 254 13.63 -6.53 5.75
N LYS A 255 14.59 -7.20 5.07
CA LYS A 255 14.26 -8.37 4.25
C LYS A 255 13.71 -9.52 5.10
N GLU A 256 14.33 -9.79 6.25
CA GLU A 256 13.85 -10.79 7.22
C GLU A 256 12.42 -10.46 7.68
N PHE A 257 12.14 -9.20 8.00
CA PHE A 257 10.80 -8.74 8.36
C PHE A 257 9.79 -9.00 7.24
N GLY A 258 10.14 -8.66 6.01
CA GLY A 258 9.29 -8.93 4.85
C GLY A 258 8.98 -10.41 4.64
N ASP A 259 9.98 -11.29 4.80
CA ASP A 259 9.79 -12.74 4.71
C ASP A 259 8.87 -13.28 5.83
N LEU A 260 8.99 -12.72 7.04
CA LEU A 260 8.11 -13.04 8.17
C LEU A 260 6.68 -12.53 7.96
N LEU A 261 6.49 -11.35 7.38
CA LEU A 261 5.16 -10.84 7.01
C LEU A 261 4.45 -11.78 6.04
N LYS A 262 5.14 -12.25 4.99
CA LYS A 262 4.57 -13.22 4.04
C LYS A 262 4.14 -14.53 4.71
N LYS A 263 4.77 -14.89 5.81
CA LYS A 263 4.47 -16.14 6.55
C LYS A 263 3.38 -15.97 7.60
N TYR A 264 3.34 -14.84 8.31
CA TYR A 264 2.57 -14.68 9.52
C TYR A 264 1.41 -13.67 9.42
N ASP A 265 1.30 -12.94 8.32
CA ASP A 265 0.16 -12.06 8.04
C ASP A 265 -0.79 -12.70 7.01
N PRO A 266 -1.83 -13.44 7.46
CA PRO A 266 -2.73 -14.12 6.55
C PRO A 266 -3.78 -13.21 5.91
N TYR A 267 -3.85 -11.94 6.32
CA TYR A 267 -4.78 -10.95 5.76
C TYR A 267 -4.21 -10.19 4.57
N ASP A 268 -2.91 -10.35 4.28
CA ASP A 268 -2.20 -9.73 3.17
C ASP A 268 -2.35 -8.21 3.14
N HIS A 269 -2.15 -7.59 4.31
CA HIS A 269 -2.21 -6.14 4.44
C HIS A 269 -1.24 -5.42 3.48
N PRO A 270 -1.54 -4.17 3.06
CA PRO A 270 -0.57 -3.36 2.34
C PRO A 270 0.72 -3.21 3.11
N ARG A 271 1.87 -3.36 2.42
CA ARG A 271 3.18 -3.39 3.05
C ARG A 271 4.26 -2.73 2.21
N THR A 272 5.01 -1.89 2.88
CA THR A 272 6.13 -1.12 2.33
C THR A 272 7.20 -0.92 3.40
N THR A 273 8.21 -0.12 3.11
CA THR A 273 9.12 0.45 4.10
C THR A 273 9.30 1.94 3.85
N LEU A 274 9.54 2.70 4.91
CA LEU A 274 9.81 4.13 4.80
C LEU A 274 11.22 4.34 4.25
N ALA A 275 11.31 4.76 3.01
CA ALA A 275 12.55 5.06 2.30
C ALA A 275 12.81 6.56 2.26
N SER A 276 14.07 6.99 2.23
CA SER A 276 14.44 8.41 2.17
C SER A 276 14.10 9.05 0.83
N LEU A 277 14.17 8.32 -0.27
CA LEU A 277 13.78 8.76 -1.61
C LEU A 277 12.61 7.91 -2.14
N THR A 278 12.86 6.66 -2.46
CA THR A 278 11.87 5.71 -3.00
C THR A 278 12.14 4.30 -2.52
N SER A 279 11.08 3.54 -2.21
CA SER A 279 11.21 2.12 -1.90
C SER A 279 11.22 1.21 -3.13
N ALA A 280 11.10 1.75 -4.34
CA ALA A 280 11.04 0.98 -5.58
C ALA A 280 12.27 0.08 -5.78
N ALA A 281 13.45 0.52 -5.32
CA ALA A 281 14.67 -0.28 -5.33
C ALA A 281 14.55 -1.63 -4.60
N LEU A 282 13.62 -1.76 -3.69
CA LEU A 282 13.42 -2.94 -2.84
C LEU A 282 12.30 -3.86 -3.34
N LEU A 283 11.59 -3.51 -4.41
CA LEU A 283 10.51 -4.35 -4.97
C LEU A 283 11.00 -5.75 -5.36
N GLY A 284 12.27 -5.88 -5.76
CA GLY A 284 12.91 -7.15 -6.08
C GLY A 284 12.96 -8.16 -4.93
N ASP A 285 12.81 -7.73 -3.67
CA ASP A 285 12.70 -8.62 -2.52
C ASP A 285 11.36 -9.39 -2.48
N GLY A 286 10.35 -8.93 -3.24
CA GLY A 286 9.09 -9.64 -3.44
C GLY A 286 8.17 -9.72 -2.23
N TRP A 287 8.36 -8.87 -1.20
CA TRP A 287 7.47 -8.80 -0.05
C TRP A 287 6.60 -7.55 -0.01
N MET A 288 7.05 -6.45 -0.61
CA MET A 288 6.28 -5.21 -0.70
C MET A 288 5.24 -5.28 -1.82
N ASN A 289 4.11 -4.60 -1.59
CA ASN A 289 3.06 -4.39 -2.58
C ASN A 289 2.58 -2.92 -2.62
N LEU A 290 3.28 -2.03 -1.92
CA LEU A 290 3.04 -0.61 -1.81
C LEU A 290 4.38 0.13 -1.90
N LEU A 291 4.45 1.20 -2.69
CA LEU A 291 5.61 2.07 -2.78
C LEU A 291 5.53 3.22 -1.77
N SER A 292 6.65 3.59 -1.18
CA SER A 292 6.77 4.79 -0.36
C SER A 292 7.87 5.71 -0.87
N TYR A 293 7.62 7.00 -0.70
CA TYR A 293 8.53 8.08 -1.04
C TYR A 293 8.76 8.95 0.19
N GLY A 294 9.98 9.37 0.42
CA GLY A 294 10.34 10.17 1.59
C GLY A 294 10.66 11.62 1.24
N THR A 295 10.72 11.94 -0.05
CA THR A 295 11.03 13.27 -0.52
C THR A 295 10.16 13.60 -1.74
N PRO A 296 9.29 14.60 -1.66
CA PRO A 296 8.48 15.03 -2.78
C PRO A 296 9.37 15.48 -3.95
N ASP A 297 9.35 14.71 -5.01
CA ASP A 297 10.07 15.00 -6.25
C ASP A 297 9.06 15.08 -7.41
N PRO A 298 9.10 16.14 -8.21
CA PRO A 298 8.10 16.33 -9.25
C PRO A 298 8.19 15.32 -10.41
N ASN A 299 9.23 14.53 -10.51
CA ASN A 299 9.47 13.65 -11.65
C ASN A 299 9.47 12.16 -11.28
N VAL A 300 10.20 11.78 -10.23
CA VAL A 300 10.43 10.36 -9.87
C VAL A 300 9.11 9.63 -9.68
N GLY A 301 8.22 10.15 -8.84
CA GLY A 301 6.97 9.49 -8.53
C GLY A 301 6.06 9.28 -9.75
N ALA A 302 5.94 10.27 -10.63
CA ALA A 302 5.09 10.16 -11.82
C ALA A 302 5.58 9.10 -12.81
N VAL A 303 6.89 8.90 -12.92
CA VAL A 303 7.47 7.89 -13.81
C VAL A 303 7.43 6.51 -13.18
N GLU A 304 7.78 6.38 -11.92
CA GLU A 304 7.66 5.11 -11.21
C GLU A 304 6.21 4.62 -11.18
N HIS A 305 5.24 5.53 -11.13
CA HIS A 305 3.82 5.20 -11.27
C HIS A 305 3.49 4.53 -12.62
N GLN A 306 4.17 4.92 -13.70
CA GLN A 306 3.99 4.28 -15.02
C GLN A 306 4.71 2.92 -15.12
N LEU A 307 5.73 2.70 -14.30
CA LEU A 307 6.58 1.50 -14.36
C LEU A 307 6.08 0.37 -13.47
N TYR A 308 5.52 0.72 -12.31
CA TYR A 308 5.18 -0.24 -11.27
C TYR A 308 3.67 -0.30 -11.05
N GLN A 309 3.15 -1.52 -11.05
CA GLN A 309 1.75 -1.80 -10.73
C GLN A 309 1.54 -1.88 -9.22
N SER A 310 1.81 -0.78 -8.54
CA SER A 310 1.68 -0.66 -7.08
C SER A 310 1.24 0.74 -6.71
N PRO A 311 0.31 0.91 -5.77
CA PRO A 311 -0.01 2.23 -5.26
C PRO A 311 1.20 2.84 -4.57
N ALA A 312 1.17 4.15 -4.40
CA ALA A 312 2.29 4.91 -3.89
C ALA A 312 1.86 5.91 -2.82
N ILE A 313 2.66 6.07 -1.79
CA ILE A 313 2.46 7.04 -0.72
C ILE A 313 3.68 7.96 -0.59
N GLU A 314 3.44 9.23 -0.26
CA GLU A 314 4.49 10.22 0.00
C GLU A 314 4.54 10.57 1.49
N THR A 315 5.69 10.33 2.12
CA THR A 315 5.89 10.53 3.55
C THR A 315 6.65 11.81 3.90
N GLY A 316 7.10 12.56 2.90
CA GLY A 316 7.89 13.79 3.06
C GLY A 316 7.10 15.10 2.98
N ILE A 317 5.77 15.05 3.08
CA ILE A 317 4.92 16.23 2.92
C ILE A 317 5.07 17.17 4.12
N LYS A 318 5.48 18.39 3.86
CA LYS A 318 5.70 19.45 4.87
C LYS A 318 4.77 20.65 4.67
N ASN A 319 4.23 20.82 3.47
CA ASN A 319 3.41 21.95 3.08
C ASN A 319 2.49 21.58 1.92
N GLU A 320 1.64 22.49 1.52
CA GLU A 320 0.68 22.35 0.43
C GLU A 320 1.35 22.01 -0.92
N ARG A 321 2.48 22.62 -1.23
CA ARG A 321 3.21 22.37 -2.48
C ARG A 321 3.68 20.91 -2.57
N ASP A 322 4.21 20.38 -1.48
CA ASP A 322 4.62 18.98 -1.39
C ASP A 322 3.43 18.07 -1.62
N LEU A 323 2.28 18.37 -0.99
CA LEU A 323 1.03 17.62 -1.12
C LEU A 323 0.56 17.54 -2.58
N TRP A 324 0.49 18.70 -3.26
CA TRP A 324 0.04 18.71 -4.65
C TRP A 324 1.09 18.13 -5.62
N THR A 325 2.38 18.27 -5.30
CA THR A 325 3.45 17.59 -6.05
C THR A 325 3.26 16.06 -5.98
N ALA A 326 3.04 15.51 -4.79
CA ALA A 326 2.76 14.09 -4.59
C ALA A 326 1.48 13.65 -5.32
N THR A 327 0.41 14.45 -5.21
CA THR A 327 -0.86 14.18 -5.90
C THR A 327 -0.68 14.07 -7.42
N MET A 328 0.09 14.99 -8.02
CA MET A 328 0.36 14.97 -9.46
C MET A 328 1.26 13.81 -9.90
N ASN A 329 1.90 13.14 -8.96
CA ASN A 329 2.62 11.88 -9.18
C ASN A 329 1.72 10.64 -9.06
N GLY A 330 0.44 10.78 -8.72
CA GLY A 330 -0.42 9.65 -8.37
C GLY A 330 -0.12 9.06 -6.99
N GLN A 331 0.53 9.81 -6.11
CA GLN A 331 0.89 9.40 -4.75
C GLN A 331 -0.14 9.92 -3.74
N TYR A 332 -0.40 9.10 -2.72
CA TYR A 332 -1.25 9.48 -1.59
C TYR A 332 -0.43 10.11 -0.47
N PRO A 333 -0.96 11.13 0.23
CA PRO A 333 -0.25 11.75 1.34
C PRO A 333 -0.20 10.85 2.57
N ALA A 334 0.99 10.47 2.99
CA ALA A 334 1.24 9.66 4.18
C ALA A 334 1.92 10.45 5.32
N SER A 335 1.94 11.76 5.22
CA SER A 335 2.34 12.70 6.27
C SER A 335 1.73 14.07 5.99
N GLY A 336 1.82 14.95 6.94
CA GLY A 336 1.33 16.31 6.83
C GLY A 336 0.31 16.64 7.91
N SER A 337 0.07 17.92 8.08
CA SER A 337 -0.91 18.46 9.01
C SER A 337 -1.28 19.87 8.58
N GLY A 338 -2.49 20.30 8.90
CA GLY A 338 -2.97 21.64 8.60
C GLY A 338 -4.21 21.66 7.72
N GLU A 339 -4.77 22.83 7.55
CA GLU A 339 -6.04 23.05 6.84
C GLU A 339 -5.98 22.60 5.38
N TYR A 340 -4.81 22.77 4.72
CA TYR A 340 -4.62 22.34 3.33
C TYR A 340 -4.81 20.84 3.13
N MET A 341 -4.54 19.99 4.14
CA MET A 341 -4.79 18.55 4.08
C MET A 341 -6.30 18.24 4.04
N THR A 342 -7.08 18.91 4.90
CA THR A 342 -8.54 18.76 4.92
C THR A 342 -9.16 19.29 3.62
N ALA A 343 -8.72 20.44 3.14
CA ALA A 343 -9.17 21.01 1.87
C ALA A 343 -8.88 20.07 0.68
N TRP A 344 -7.68 19.48 0.65
CA TRP A 344 -7.30 18.47 -0.33
C TRP A 344 -8.19 17.22 -0.24
N PHE A 345 -8.41 16.71 0.97
CA PHE A 345 -9.25 15.53 1.18
C PHE A 345 -10.68 15.75 0.68
N GLU A 346 -11.30 16.88 1.04
CA GLU A 346 -12.66 17.20 0.63
C GLU A 346 -12.77 17.36 -0.90
N PHE A 347 -11.78 17.99 -1.52
CA PHE A 347 -11.72 18.11 -2.97
C PHE A 347 -11.57 16.74 -3.65
N MET A 348 -10.60 15.93 -3.24
CA MET A 348 -10.35 14.62 -3.84
C MET A 348 -11.50 13.65 -3.59
N ALA A 349 -12.06 13.61 -2.38
CA ALA A 349 -13.22 12.76 -2.05
C ALA A 349 -14.48 13.13 -2.85
N GLY A 350 -14.62 14.37 -3.27
CA GLY A 350 -15.69 14.84 -4.17
C GLY A 350 -15.50 14.45 -5.63
N ASN A 351 -14.37 13.84 -5.98
CA ASN A 351 -14.01 13.44 -7.33
C ASN A 351 -13.71 11.94 -7.41
N ARG A 352 -13.42 11.43 -8.59
CA ARG A 352 -13.13 9.99 -8.81
C ARG A 352 -11.65 9.70 -8.67
N PHE A 353 -11.06 10.03 -7.52
CA PHE A 353 -9.63 9.90 -7.24
C PHE A 353 -9.05 8.51 -7.55
N TRP A 354 -9.86 7.46 -7.48
CA TRP A 354 -9.45 6.05 -7.71
C TRP A 354 -9.35 5.66 -9.20
N GLU A 355 -9.47 6.63 -10.10
CA GLU A 355 -9.32 6.46 -11.55
C GLU A 355 -8.43 7.55 -12.15
N LEU A 356 -7.91 8.48 -11.33
CA LEU A 356 -7.03 9.54 -11.76
C LEU A 356 -5.59 9.03 -11.82
N GLU A 357 -4.97 9.19 -12.98
CA GLU A 357 -3.59 8.79 -13.24
C GLU A 357 -2.73 9.99 -13.63
N PRO A 358 -1.40 10.01 -13.39
CA PRO A 358 -0.53 11.07 -13.89
C PRO A 358 -0.72 11.32 -15.38
N TYR A 359 -0.92 12.58 -15.76
CA TYR A 359 -1.20 12.99 -17.12
C TYR A 359 -0.17 13.97 -17.63
N PHE A 360 0.37 13.71 -18.84
CA PHE A 360 1.52 14.45 -19.39
C PHE A 360 1.14 15.39 -20.54
N GLY A 361 -0.13 15.44 -20.97
CA GLY A 361 -0.63 16.34 -22.00
C GLY A 361 -0.91 17.76 -21.46
N VAL A 362 -0.01 18.31 -20.68
CA VAL A 362 -0.15 19.63 -20.03
C VAL A 362 1.14 20.42 -20.17
N ASP A 363 1.00 21.73 -20.39
CA ASP A 363 2.07 22.73 -20.29
C ASP A 363 1.67 23.82 -19.30
N GLY A 364 2.64 24.41 -18.59
CA GLY A 364 2.42 25.40 -17.55
C GLY A 364 1.96 24.86 -16.20
N GLY A 365 1.85 23.52 -16.05
CA GLY A 365 1.45 22.85 -14.81
C GLY A 365 1.79 21.37 -14.83
N ARG A 366 1.26 20.64 -13.83
CA ARG A 366 1.33 19.17 -13.74
C ARG A 366 -0.07 18.62 -13.49
N ALA A 367 -0.38 17.46 -14.02
CA ALA A 367 -1.74 16.97 -14.02
C ALA A 367 -1.87 15.49 -13.63
N ILE A 368 -3.03 15.18 -13.04
CA ILE A 368 -3.62 13.85 -13.02
C ILE A 368 -4.93 13.91 -13.80
N ALA A 369 -5.29 12.84 -14.49
CA ALA A 369 -6.51 12.84 -15.28
C ALA A 369 -7.16 11.45 -15.34
N LEU A 370 -8.48 11.45 -15.54
CA LEU A 370 -9.23 10.42 -16.21
C LEU A 370 -9.61 10.99 -17.57
N GLU A 371 -8.85 10.62 -18.59
CA GLU A 371 -8.94 11.23 -19.92
C GLU A 371 -10.38 11.24 -20.47
N GLY A 372 -10.77 12.37 -21.05
CA GLY A 372 -12.12 12.59 -21.54
C GLY A 372 -13.19 12.89 -20.47
N ILE A 373 -12.86 12.73 -19.19
CA ILE A 373 -13.81 12.90 -18.07
C ILE A 373 -13.36 14.00 -17.10
N GLU A 374 -12.12 13.92 -16.59
CA GLU A 374 -11.65 14.80 -15.53
C GLU A 374 -10.15 15.04 -15.64
N TYR A 375 -9.75 16.32 -15.54
CA TYR A 375 -8.36 16.74 -15.51
C TYR A 375 -8.17 17.68 -14.32
N ILE A 376 -7.21 17.39 -13.47
CA ILE A 376 -6.81 18.17 -12.30
C ILE A 376 -5.37 18.61 -12.53
N VAL A 377 -5.14 19.91 -12.63
CA VAL A 377 -3.83 20.47 -12.97
C VAL A 377 -3.34 21.36 -11.83
N TYR A 378 -2.22 21.02 -11.24
CA TYR A 378 -1.55 21.89 -10.26
C TYR A 378 -0.60 22.83 -10.96
N VAL A 379 -0.85 24.12 -10.74
CA VAL A 379 -0.11 25.25 -11.32
C VAL A 379 0.70 25.90 -10.21
N ASP A 380 1.89 25.40 -9.98
CA ASP A 380 2.79 25.87 -8.92
C ASP A 380 3.22 27.33 -9.11
N LYS A 381 3.48 27.71 -10.34
CA LYS A 381 3.82 29.09 -10.73
C LYS A 381 2.72 29.64 -11.61
N PRO A 382 1.82 30.49 -11.07
CA PRO A 382 0.71 31.03 -11.84
C PRO A 382 1.12 31.68 -13.16
N GLY A 383 0.51 31.27 -14.24
CA GLY A 383 0.79 31.69 -15.60
C GLY A 383 -0.15 31.02 -16.60
N PRO A 384 0.17 31.09 -17.90
CA PRO A 384 -0.56 30.36 -18.92
C PRO A 384 -0.48 28.84 -18.70
N VAL A 385 -1.61 28.16 -18.90
CA VAL A 385 -1.73 26.72 -18.82
C VAL A 385 -2.38 26.21 -20.10
N GLU A 386 -1.81 25.16 -20.69
CA GLU A 386 -2.37 24.46 -21.83
C GLU A 386 -2.60 22.99 -21.43
N VAL A 387 -3.80 22.47 -21.75
CA VAL A 387 -4.16 21.06 -21.45
C VAL A 387 -4.76 20.45 -22.71
N THR A 388 -4.18 19.35 -23.17
CA THR A 388 -4.79 18.54 -24.22
C THR A 388 -5.93 17.73 -23.58
N VAL A 389 -7.15 17.91 -24.08
CA VAL A 389 -8.34 17.22 -23.59
C VAL A 389 -9.05 16.53 -24.75
N GLU A 390 -9.88 15.52 -24.51
CA GLU A 390 -10.73 14.96 -25.55
C GLU A 390 -11.80 15.98 -25.96
N HIS A 391 -12.33 15.86 -27.19
CA HIS A 391 -13.34 16.79 -27.73
C HIS A 391 -14.68 16.62 -27.02
N HIS A 392 -14.92 17.38 -25.97
CA HIS A 392 -16.16 17.43 -25.20
C HIS A 392 -16.45 18.84 -24.67
N GLY A 393 -17.65 19.01 -24.08
CA GLY A 393 -17.95 20.17 -23.24
C GLY A 393 -17.46 19.93 -21.80
N TYR A 394 -16.84 20.93 -21.22
CA TYR A 394 -16.27 20.87 -19.87
C TYR A 394 -16.70 22.04 -19.01
N ASP A 395 -17.01 21.77 -17.76
CA ASP A 395 -17.01 22.75 -16.68
C ASP A 395 -15.56 23.01 -16.25
N VAL A 396 -15.26 24.28 -16.01
CA VAL A 396 -13.92 24.71 -15.61
C VAL A 396 -13.98 25.50 -14.30
N ALA A 397 -13.07 25.21 -13.38
CA ALA A 397 -12.93 25.95 -12.14
C ALA A 397 -11.46 26.04 -11.71
N TRP A 398 -11.13 27.12 -11.02
CA TRP A 398 -9.87 27.27 -10.30
C TRP A 398 -10.12 27.08 -8.81
N ILE A 399 -9.21 26.42 -8.13
CA ILE A 399 -9.33 26.06 -6.72
C ILE A 399 -8.07 26.55 -6.02
N ASN A 400 -8.27 27.26 -4.92
CA ASN A 400 -7.19 27.62 -4.03
C ASN A 400 -6.76 26.37 -3.25
N PRO A 401 -5.54 25.85 -3.45
CA PRO A 401 -5.10 24.60 -2.83
C PRO A 401 -4.95 24.67 -1.30
N ALA A 402 -4.81 25.89 -0.73
CA ALA A 402 -4.63 26.05 0.71
C ALA A 402 -5.92 25.86 1.52
N ASN A 403 -7.08 26.25 0.94
CA ASN A 403 -8.36 26.29 1.66
C ASN A 403 -9.55 25.72 0.89
N GLY A 404 -9.33 25.26 -0.37
CA GLY A 404 -10.39 24.68 -1.21
C GLY A 404 -11.37 25.69 -1.83
N GLU A 405 -11.15 26.99 -1.70
CA GLU A 405 -11.99 28.02 -2.31
C GLU A 405 -12.06 27.83 -3.82
N ARG A 406 -13.27 27.85 -4.39
CA ARG A 406 -13.54 27.54 -5.79
C ARG A 406 -14.01 28.76 -6.56
N ILE A 407 -13.30 29.12 -7.63
CA ILE A 407 -13.67 30.15 -8.59
C ILE A 407 -14.13 29.48 -9.88
N LYS A 408 -15.42 29.61 -10.21
CA LYS A 408 -15.94 29.07 -11.47
C LYS A 408 -15.43 29.91 -12.65
N ALA A 409 -14.86 29.24 -13.65
CA ALA A 409 -14.44 29.83 -14.90
C ALA A 409 -15.49 29.57 -16.01
N LYS A 410 -15.27 30.17 -17.19
CA LYS A 410 -16.12 29.91 -18.37
C LYS A 410 -15.91 28.46 -18.80
N GLY A 411 -17.00 27.75 -19.09
CA GLY A 411 -16.95 26.40 -19.66
C GLY A 411 -16.20 26.39 -20.98
N TYR A 412 -15.65 25.23 -21.30
CA TYR A 412 -14.81 25.02 -22.49
C TYR A 412 -15.35 23.89 -23.35
N SER A 413 -15.18 23.99 -24.66
CA SER A 413 -15.45 22.90 -25.59
C SER A 413 -14.36 22.89 -26.67
N GLY A 414 -13.69 21.75 -26.85
CA GLY A 414 -12.59 21.59 -27.81
C GLY A 414 -11.61 20.50 -27.35
N GLU A 415 -10.43 20.47 -27.95
CA GLU A 415 -9.37 19.48 -27.72
C GLU A 415 -8.11 20.06 -27.04
N HIS A 416 -7.97 21.41 -27.03
CA HIS A 416 -6.82 22.11 -26.47
C HIS A 416 -7.29 23.25 -25.59
N PHE A 417 -7.42 22.97 -24.31
CA PHE A 417 -7.75 24.03 -23.34
C PHE A 417 -6.55 24.94 -23.14
N THR A 418 -6.80 26.24 -23.18
CA THR A 418 -5.85 27.27 -22.77
C THR A 418 -6.49 28.18 -21.74
N GLY A 419 -5.78 28.46 -20.68
CA GLY A 419 -6.26 29.32 -19.60
C GLY A 419 -5.13 30.02 -18.86
N GLU A 420 -5.48 30.95 -18.00
CA GLU A 420 -4.54 31.63 -17.11
C GLU A 420 -5.12 31.61 -15.69
N ALA A 421 -4.23 31.44 -14.70
CA ALA A 421 -4.61 31.46 -13.29
C ALA A 421 -5.29 32.79 -12.92
N PRO A 422 -6.26 32.80 -11.99
CA PRO A 422 -7.02 34.00 -11.60
C PRO A 422 -6.14 35.16 -11.14
N ASP A 423 -5.05 34.86 -10.47
CA ASP A 423 -4.03 35.81 -10.02
C ASP A 423 -2.66 35.16 -9.88
N LYS A 424 -1.67 35.91 -9.44
CA LYS A 424 -0.28 35.47 -9.28
C LYS A 424 0.17 35.44 -7.81
N SER A 425 -0.75 35.49 -6.87
CA SER A 425 -0.44 35.59 -5.44
C SER A 425 -0.05 34.26 -4.79
N HIS A 426 -0.57 33.16 -5.32
CA HIS A 426 -0.35 31.80 -4.80
C HIS A 426 -0.53 30.75 -5.90
N PRO A 427 -0.09 29.50 -5.69
CA PRO A 427 -0.40 28.37 -6.59
C PRO A 427 -1.90 28.16 -6.79
N TRP A 428 -2.29 27.55 -7.90
CA TRP A 428 -3.68 27.24 -8.22
C TRP A 428 -3.86 25.79 -8.67
N VAL A 429 -5.05 25.26 -8.44
CA VAL A 429 -5.49 23.99 -9.02
C VAL A 429 -6.56 24.29 -10.07
N LEU A 430 -6.28 23.94 -11.32
CA LEU A 430 -7.25 23.99 -12.39
C LEU A 430 -8.00 22.65 -12.45
N HIS A 431 -9.32 22.70 -12.37
CA HIS A 431 -10.19 21.55 -12.47
C HIS A 431 -11.05 21.66 -13.74
N ILE A 432 -10.84 20.74 -14.68
CA ILE A 432 -11.60 20.62 -15.91
C ILE A 432 -12.40 19.31 -15.80
N SER A 433 -13.72 19.38 -15.76
CA SER A 433 -14.56 18.21 -15.65
C SER A 433 -15.66 18.20 -16.69
N ARG A 434 -15.90 17.05 -17.30
CA ARG A 434 -16.88 16.90 -18.37
C ARG A 434 -18.27 17.32 -17.90
N GLU A 435 -18.98 18.08 -18.74
CA GLU A 435 -20.37 18.47 -18.48
C GLU A 435 -21.27 17.25 -18.37
N GLY A 436 -22.21 17.27 -17.42
CA GLY A 436 -23.19 16.22 -17.19
C GLY A 436 -22.94 15.40 -15.94
N THR A 437 -23.70 14.33 -15.79
CA THR A 437 -23.66 13.48 -14.60
C THR A 437 -22.47 12.53 -14.71
N LYS A 438 -21.38 12.79 -13.99
CA LYS A 438 -20.16 11.97 -13.94
C LYS A 438 -20.48 10.46 -13.75
N GLU A 439 -21.40 10.11 -12.87
CA GLU A 439 -21.81 8.72 -12.63
C GLU A 439 -22.40 8.02 -13.86
N GLY A 440 -23.16 8.73 -14.69
CA GLY A 440 -23.72 8.17 -15.92
C GLY A 440 -22.64 7.88 -16.96
N MET A 441 -21.65 8.77 -17.07
CA MET A 441 -20.53 8.63 -18.00
C MET A 441 -19.63 7.47 -17.62
N LEU A 442 -19.38 7.29 -16.34
CA LEU A 442 -18.47 6.27 -15.82
C LEU A 442 -19.07 4.86 -15.83
N LYS A 443 -20.39 4.71 -15.83
CA LYS A 443 -21.05 3.42 -16.09
C LYS A 443 -20.88 2.95 -17.55
N SER A 444 -20.65 3.87 -18.47
CA SER A 444 -20.41 3.57 -19.90
C SER A 444 -18.92 3.47 -20.25
N TYR A 445 -18.04 3.89 -19.37
CA TYR A 445 -16.59 3.85 -19.59
C TYR A 445 -16.07 2.43 -19.35
N LYS A 446 -15.55 1.78 -20.37
CA LYS A 446 -14.77 0.56 -20.21
C LYS A 446 -13.38 0.96 -19.85
N PHE A 447 -12.99 0.71 -18.60
CA PHE A 447 -11.60 0.82 -18.18
C PHE A 447 -10.81 -0.28 -18.92
N GLU A 448 -10.06 0.10 -19.93
CA GLU A 448 -9.00 -0.73 -20.47
C GLU A 448 -7.75 -0.39 -19.68
N SER A 449 -7.25 -1.36 -18.91
CA SER A 449 -5.93 -1.21 -18.31
C SER A 449 -4.96 -0.89 -19.44
N ARG A 450 -4.28 0.26 -19.36
CA ARG A 450 -3.25 0.60 -20.34
C ARG A 450 -2.15 -0.45 -20.25
N THR A 451 -2.18 -1.44 -21.13
CA THR A 451 -0.98 -2.20 -21.44
C THR A 451 -0.04 -1.23 -22.14
N VAL A 452 1.07 -0.92 -21.50
CA VAL A 452 2.17 -0.21 -22.17
C VAL A 452 2.50 -1.04 -23.42
N PRO A 453 2.36 -0.48 -24.65
CA PRO A 453 2.66 -1.25 -25.85
C PRO A 453 4.08 -1.77 -25.76
N VAL A 454 4.30 -3.03 -26.15
CA VAL A 454 5.64 -3.58 -26.29
C VAL A 454 6.34 -2.73 -27.36
N GLN A 455 7.34 -1.95 -26.93
CA GLN A 455 8.01 -1.00 -27.81
C GLN A 455 9.23 -1.65 -28.45
N GLU A 456 9.53 -1.28 -29.71
CA GLU A 456 10.81 -1.61 -30.29
C GLU A 456 11.94 -0.95 -29.51
N VAL A 457 12.84 -1.77 -28.98
CA VAL A 457 13.96 -1.31 -28.18
C VAL A 457 15.23 -1.25 -29.04
N GLU A 458 15.77 -0.05 -29.25
CA GLU A 458 17.08 0.13 -29.87
C GLU A 458 18.17 0.05 -28.79
N GLN A 459 19.00 -0.97 -28.86
CA GLN A 459 20.06 -1.23 -27.88
C GLN A 459 21.47 -0.85 -28.41
N SER A 460 21.59 -0.43 -29.66
CA SER A 460 22.90 -0.05 -30.22
C SER A 460 23.35 1.32 -29.74
N PRO A 461 24.46 1.44 -28.95
CA PRO A 461 24.93 2.72 -28.43
C PRO A 461 25.24 3.75 -29.54
N GLU A 462 25.61 3.27 -30.72
CA GLU A 462 25.94 4.11 -31.89
C GLU A 462 24.70 4.79 -32.48
N LYS A 463 23.55 4.16 -32.39
CA LYS A 463 22.28 4.68 -32.92
C LYS A 463 21.47 5.48 -31.91
N THR A 464 21.85 5.45 -30.62
CA THR A 464 21.15 6.22 -29.63
C THR A 464 21.55 7.70 -29.67
N PRO A 465 20.59 8.63 -29.63
CA PRO A 465 20.88 10.06 -29.59
C PRO A 465 21.37 10.54 -28.21
N PHE A 466 21.62 9.63 -27.28
CA PHE A 466 21.93 9.91 -25.88
C PHE A 466 23.23 9.24 -25.44
N ASP A 467 23.82 9.79 -24.36
CA ASP A 467 24.98 9.21 -23.67
C ASP A 467 24.91 9.51 -22.17
N ILE A 468 25.50 8.62 -21.34
CA ILE A 468 25.64 8.84 -19.91
C ILE A 468 26.99 9.48 -19.64
N ALA A 469 26.96 10.71 -19.12
CA ALA A 469 28.17 11.42 -18.71
C ALA A 469 28.37 11.27 -17.19
N LEU A 470 29.55 10.82 -16.81
CA LEU A 470 29.97 10.67 -15.41
C LEU A 470 30.99 11.75 -15.06
N PRO A 471 31.04 12.24 -13.80
CA PRO A 471 32.04 13.23 -13.37
C PRO A 471 33.46 12.67 -13.46
N ASP A 472 33.65 11.42 -13.06
CA ASP A 472 34.92 10.73 -13.03
C ASP A 472 34.87 9.44 -13.84
N LYS A 473 36.03 8.97 -14.30
CA LYS A 473 36.26 7.85 -15.21
C LYS A 473 35.55 6.54 -14.81
N ASN A 474 34.23 6.47 -14.99
CA ASN A 474 33.41 5.31 -14.65
C ASN A 474 33.36 4.97 -13.16
N GLU A 475 33.57 5.94 -12.28
CA GLU A 475 33.42 5.80 -10.83
C GLU A 475 32.27 6.67 -10.33
N LEU A 476 31.50 6.14 -9.38
CA LEU A 476 30.46 6.85 -8.64
C LEU A 476 30.73 6.72 -7.15
N SER A 477 31.00 7.84 -6.49
CA SER A 477 31.15 7.88 -5.03
C SER A 477 29.78 7.94 -4.35
N ILE A 478 29.59 7.14 -3.30
CA ILE A 478 28.36 7.16 -2.50
C ILE A 478 28.40 8.20 -1.37
N SER A 479 29.55 8.74 -1.05
CA SER A 479 29.71 9.78 0.01
C SER A 479 29.21 11.16 -0.43
N HIS A 480 29.18 11.40 -1.73
CA HIS A 480 28.52 12.56 -2.33
C HIS A 480 27.37 12.03 -3.20
N PRO A 481 26.23 12.74 -3.32
CA PRO A 481 25.16 12.28 -4.21
C PRO A 481 25.76 11.99 -5.57
N PRO A 482 25.85 10.71 -6.00
CA PRO A 482 26.53 10.37 -7.25
C PRO A 482 25.78 11.04 -8.37
N TYR A 483 26.43 12.02 -8.96
CA TYR A 483 25.86 12.80 -10.05
C TYR A 483 26.25 12.15 -11.38
N PHE A 484 25.28 11.93 -12.22
CA PHE A 484 25.48 11.63 -13.63
C PHE A 484 24.53 12.49 -14.47
N ALA A 485 24.94 12.80 -15.69
CA ALA A 485 24.13 13.56 -16.61
C ALA A 485 23.86 12.77 -17.89
N ILE A 486 22.66 12.88 -18.39
CA ILE A 486 22.28 12.32 -19.68
C ILE A 486 22.45 13.39 -20.74
N LYS A 487 23.45 13.20 -21.60
CA LYS A 487 23.74 14.12 -22.70
C LYS A 487 23.00 13.71 -23.96
N VAL A 488 22.29 14.67 -24.53
CA VAL A 488 21.68 14.53 -25.86
C VAL A 488 22.74 14.81 -26.91
N LYS A 489 23.10 13.82 -27.72
CA LYS A 489 24.09 13.98 -28.81
C LYS A 489 23.58 14.87 -29.93
N ARG A 490 22.26 14.87 -30.18
CA ARG A 490 21.58 15.73 -31.13
C ARG A 490 20.24 16.20 -30.59
N GLU A 491 20.10 17.48 -30.37
CA GLU A 491 18.82 18.06 -30.03
C GLU A 491 17.90 18.16 -31.23
N SER A 492 16.69 17.64 -31.08
CA SER A 492 15.61 17.75 -32.07
C SER A 492 14.30 18.03 -31.32
N ARG A 493 13.26 18.44 -32.03
CA ARG A 493 11.93 18.61 -31.44
C ARG A 493 11.47 17.30 -30.77
N ALA A 494 11.81 16.16 -31.35
CA ALA A 494 11.51 14.83 -30.79
C ALA A 494 12.30 14.51 -29.51
N THR A 495 13.46 15.14 -29.26
CA THR A 495 14.27 14.90 -28.08
C THR A 495 13.97 15.87 -26.91
N ARG A 496 13.15 16.90 -27.11
CA ARG A 496 12.76 17.84 -26.05
C ARG A 496 11.63 17.33 -25.16
N SER A 497 10.75 16.51 -25.71
CA SER A 497 9.56 15.95 -25.03
C SER A 497 9.73 14.51 -24.60
N LEU A 498 10.97 14.04 -24.36
CA LEU A 498 11.23 12.66 -24.02
C LEU A 498 11.13 12.42 -22.52
N LEU A 499 10.43 11.34 -22.20
CA LEU A 499 10.53 10.73 -20.88
C LEU A 499 11.87 9.98 -20.81
N ILE A 500 12.75 10.43 -19.93
CA ILE A 500 14.05 9.80 -19.68
C ILE A 500 13.98 9.14 -18.32
N GLU A 501 14.00 7.83 -18.33
CA GLU A 501 14.16 7.00 -17.16
C GLU A 501 15.57 6.46 -17.10
N TRP A 502 16.11 6.35 -15.90
CA TRP A 502 17.36 5.66 -15.68
C TRP A 502 17.23 4.71 -14.49
N SER A 503 17.95 3.61 -14.52
CA SER A 503 18.11 2.72 -13.38
C SER A 503 19.58 2.43 -13.16
N ALA A 504 19.92 2.17 -11.91
CA ALA A 504 21.20 1.61 -11.53
C ALA A 504 20.98 0.30 -10.80
N GLU A 505 21.64 -0.71 -11.23
CA GLU A 505 21.59 -2.05 -10.65
C GLU A 505 22.99 -2.46 -10.18
N ALA A 506 23.08 -2.93 -8.95
CA ALA A 506 24.30 -3.49 -8.39
C ALA A 506 24.00 -4.75 -7.59
N VAL A 507 24.92 -5.71 -7.60
CA VAL A 507 24.89 -6.84 -6.67
C VAL A 507 26.02 -6.62 -5.66
N ILE A 508 25.66 -6.45 -4.39
CA ILE A 508 26.60 -6.14 -3.31
C ILE A 508 26.40 -7.18 -2.22
N SER A 509 27.46 -7.88 -1.84
CA SER A 509 27.41 -8.97 -0.86
C SER A 509 26.35 -10.04 -1.16
N GLY A 510 26.06 -10.27 -2.45
CA GLY A 510 25.06 -11.25 -2.89
C GLY A 510 23.60 -10.73 -2.91
N GLU A 511 23.37 -9.49 -2.51
CA GLU A 511 22.06 -8.84 -2.58
C GLU A 511 21.97 -7.90 -3.79
N GLY A 512 20.85 -7.97 -4.53
CA GLY A 512 20.58 -7.07 -5.65
C GLY A 512 20.02 -5.74 -5.17
N TYR A 513 20.57 -4.64 -5.66
CA TYR A 513 20.09 -3.28 -5.43
C TYR A 513 19.73 -2.65 -6.74
N ARG A 514 18.57 -2.00 -6.78
CA ARG A 514 18.12 -1.24 -7.94
C ARG A 514 17.62 0.13 -7.49
N VAL A 515 18.14 1.19 -8.09
CA VAL A 515 17.67 2.55 -7.91
C VAL A 515 17.16 3.06 -9.25
N VAL A 516 16.04 3.74 -9.25
CA VAL A 516 15.39 4.26 -10.45
C VAL A 516 15.19 5.76 -10.30
N GLY A 517 15.33 6.49 -11.39
CA GLY A 517 15.05 7.91 -11.42
C GLY A 517 14.72 8.39 -12.82
N VAL A 518 14.42 9.66 -12.94
CA VAL A 518 14.01 10.29 -14.21
C VAL A 518 14.63 11.65 -14.42
N GLY A 519 14.64 12.08 -15.67
CA GLY A 519 15.18 13.35 -16.09
C GLY A 519 16.57 13.28 -16.69
N ARG A 520 17.08 14.42 -17.12
CA ARG A 520 18.38 14.54 -17.78
C ARG A 520 19.56 14.59 -16.80
N GLU A 521 19.27 14.80 -15.55
CA GLU A 521 20.25 14.83 -14.48
C GLU A 521 19.71 13.95 -13.35
N GLY A 522 20.55 13.07 -12.85
CA GLY A 522 20.19 12.15 -11.78
C GLY A 522 21.21 12.22 -10.65
N THR A 523 20.74 12.29 -9.44
CA THR A 523 21.50 11.94 -8.25
C THR A 523 21.06 10.56 -7.83
N MET A 524 21.97 9.60 -7.94
CA MET A 524 21.74 8.25 -7.48
C MET A 524 22.00 8.22 -5.96
N GLN A 525 20.95 8.29 -5.15
CA GLN A 525 21.10 7.95 -3.75
C GLN A 525 21.17 6.43 -3.61
N ILE A 526 22.39 5.92 -3.52
CA ILE A 526 22.62 4.55 -3.07
C ILE A 526 22.47 4.57 -1.55
N PRO A 527 21.70 3.66 -0.95
CA PRO A 527 21.59 3.57 0.50
C PRO A 527 22.96 3.57 1.16
N ARG A 528 23.20 4.41 2.16
CA ARG A 528 24.48 4.50 2.90
C ARG A 528 24.94 3.18 3.51
N LEU A 529 24.03 2.23 3.66
CA LEU A 529 24.25 0.85 4.12
C LEU A 529 25.28 0.06 3.30
N ILE A 530 25.50 0.48 2.05
CA ILE A 530 26.41 -0.19 1.14
C ILE A 530 27.89 0.22 1.39
N ALA A 531 28.13 1.24 2.18
CA ALA A 531 29.47 1.80 2.39
C ALA A 531 30.52 0.79 2.90
N GLY A 532 30.09 -0.23 3.68
CA GLY A 532 30.97 -1.28 4.19
C GLY A 532 31.36 -2.35 3.15
N ASP A 533 30.66 -2.43 2.03
CA ASP A 533 30.81 -3.48 1.02
C ASP A 533 31.40 -2.97 -0.30
N LEU A 534 31.98 -1.77 -0.27
CA LEU A 534 32.58 -1.13 -1.44
C LEU A 534 34.10 -1.39 -1.49
N PRO A 535 34.68 -1.38 -2.69
CA PRO A 535 34.08 -1.05 -3.98
C PRO A 535 33.22 -2.18 -4.58
N ALA A 536 32.18 -1.83 -5.31
CA ALA A 536 31.32 -2.76 -6.02
C ALA A 536 31.10 -2.33 -7.47
N VAL A 537 30.66 -3.24 -8.32
CA VAL A 537 30.34 -2.94 -9.72
C VAL A 537 28.84 -2.72 -9.84
N ALA A 538 28.45 -1.61 -10.45
CA ALA A 538 27.07 -1.31 -10.78
C ALA A 538 26.88 -1.17 -12.31
N THR A 539 25.71 -1.51 -12.78
CA THR A 539 25.29 -1.22 -14.16
C THR A 539 24.30 -0.07 -14.13
N LEU A 540 24.68 1.05 -14.74
CA LEU A 540 23.74 2.13 -15.05
C LEU A 540 23.03 1.78 -16.33
N ARG A 541 21.71 1.64 -16.28
CA ARG A 541 20.85 1.48 -17.46
C ARG A 541 20.02 2.73 -17.63
N MET A 542 20.07 3.30 -18.81
CA MET A 542 19.22 4.40 -19.19
C MET A 542 18.23 3.92 -20.24
N SER A 543 16.96 4.04 -19.92
CA SER A 543 15.85 3.77 -20.86
C SER A 543 15.18 5.08 -21.21
N ILE A 544 15.05 5.34 -22.50
CA ILE A 544 14.42 6.56 -22.99
C ILE A 544 13.21 6.17 -23.81
N LEU A 545 12.06 6.65 -23.40
CA LEU A 545 10.79 6.47 -24.09
C LEU A 545 10.51 7.67 -24.98
N ASN A 546 10.35 7.41 -26.27
CA ASN A 546 9.93 8.43 -27.23
C ASN A 546 8.39 8.47 -27.28
N ALA A 547 7.80 9.65 -27.36
CA ALA A 547 6.37 9.85 -27.59
C ALA A 547 5.84 9.08 -28.83
N ASN A 548 6.70 8.72 -29.75
CA ASN A 548 6.36 7.91 -30.96
C ASN A 548 6.49 6.40 -30.73
N GLY A 549 6.66 5.92 -29.50
CA GLY A 549 6.71 4.49 -29.19
C GLY A 549 8.07 3.82 -29.40
N LYS A 550 9.15 4.54 -29.68
CA LYS A 550 10.51 3.97 -29.78
C LYS A 550 11.25 4.13 -28.46
N ALA A 551 11.79 3.04 -27.94
CA ALA A 551 12.64 3.02 -26.77
C ALA A 551 14.12 2.88 -27.14
N TYR A 552 14.98 3.57 -26.41
CA TYR A 552 16.43 3.45 -26.49
C TYR A 552 16.97 2.97 -25.15
N VAL A 553 17.88 2.02 -25.14
CA VAL A 553 18.55 1.53 -23.94
C VAL A 553 20.05 1.71 -24.08
N VAL A 554 20.67 2.34 -23.10
CA VAL A 554 22.12 2.49 -22.99
C VAL A 554 22.56 1.96 -21.63
N ASP A 555 23.47 1.01 -21.65
CA ASP A 555 24.08 0.45 -20.45
C ASP A 555 25.51 1.00 -20.26
N LYS A 556 25.86 1.33 -19.04
CA LYS A 556 27.23 1.74 -18.66
C LYS A 556 27.63 1.08 -17.34
N VAL A 557 28.73 0.36 -17.37
CA VAL A 557 29.28 -0.26 -16.17
C VAL A 557 30.14 0.77 -15.42
N VAL A 558 29.92 0.90 -14.13
CA VAL A 558 30.61 1.83 -13.24
C VAL A 558 31.09 1.14 -11.97
N SER A 559 32.13 1.66 -11.37
CA SER A 559 32.57 1.26 -10.03
C SER A 559 31.89 2.16 -8.98
N LEU A 560 31.24 1.54 -8.00
CA LEU A 560 30.78 2.23 -6.81
C LEU A 560 31.93 2.30 -5.81
N VAL A 561 32.25 3.51 -5.35
CA VAL A 561 33.32 3.77 -4.39
C VAL A 561 32.78 4.56 -3.19
N PRO A 562 33.44 4.48 -2.00
CA PRO A 562 33.05 5.20 -0.78
C PRO A 562 32.92 6.71 -0.96
#